data_8b985df9c3073370589f99864f97e904
#
_entry.id   8b985df9c3073370589f99864f97e904
#
_cell.length_a   1.000
_cell.length_b   1.000
_cell.length_c   1.000
_cell.angle_alpha   90.00
_cell.angle_beta   90.00
_cell.angle_gamma   90.00
#
_symmetry.space_group_name_H-M   'P 1'
#
loop_
_entity.id
_entity.type
_entity.pdbx_description
1 polymer ?
#
loop_
_entity_poly.entity_id
_entity_poly.type
_entity_poly.pdbx_seq_one_letter_code
_entity_poly.pdbx_strand_id
1 'polypeptide(L)'
;MALGLILAQNPELLVLDDFSLGLDPGYRRLFVDYLRDYARSENKTVFLTSHIIQDMERLVDDCIIMDYGRILIQQPVKELLDTIRRYTCTLPEGYKMPEDKDFYHPSLIRNTLETFSFLPQQEVETRFKALQVPYSDLKCETVNLEDAFIGLTGKY
;
A
#
# COMPACT_ATOMS: atom_id res chain seq x y z
N MET A 1 3.21 28.70 4.43
CA MET A 1 2.58 29.86 3.78
C MET A 1 2.05 29.56 2.37
N ALA A 2 2.71 28.79 1.51
CA ALA A 2 2.24 28.52 0.15
C ALA A 2 0.85 27.85 0.05
N LEU A 3 0.60 26.84 0.86
CA LEU A 3 -0.66 26.08 0.88
C LEU A 3 -1.88 26.94 1.22
N GLY A 4 -1.78 27.83 2.19
CA GLY A 4 -2.88 28.74 2.53
C GLY A 4 -3.25 29.66 1.36
N LEU A 5 -2.29 30.09 0.55
CA LEU A 5 -2.53 30.88 -0.64
C LEU A 5 -3.21 30.07 -1.76
N ILE A 6 -2.84 28.79 -1.92
CA ILE A 6 -3.46 27.90 -2.91
C ILE A 6 -4.92 27.64 -2.54
N LEU A 7 -5.21 27.33 -1.27
CA LEU A 7 -6.56 27.10 -0.79
C LEU A 7 -7.44 28.34 -0.86
N ALA A 8 -6.85 29.53 -0.61
CA ALA A 8 -7.57 30.82 -0.73
C ALA A 8 -8.02 31.15 -2.18
N GLN A 9 -7.39 30.54 -3.19
CA GLN A 9 -7.81 30.66 -4.59
C GLN A 9 -9.03 29.80 -4.93
N ASN A 10 -9.44 28.92 -4.02
CA ASN A 10 -10.57 28.02 -4.17
C ASN A 10 -10.58 27.22 -5.50
N PRO A 11 -9.46 26.58 -5.90
CA PRO A 11 -9.38 25.86 -7.16
C PRO A 11 -10.28 24.63 -7.17
N GLU A 12 -10.72 24.19 -8.34
CA GLU A 12 -11.43 22.92 -8.52
C GLU A 12 -10.52 21.70 -8.44
N LEU A 13 -9.27 21.86 -8.89
CA LEU A 13 -8.22 20.84 -8.85
C LEU A 13 -6.99 21.36 -8.08
N LEU A 14 -6.59 20.61 -7.07
CA LEU A 14 -5.32 20.81 -6.36
C LEU A 14 -4.32 19.73 -6.81
N VAL A 15 -3.13 20.20 -7.23
CA VAL A 15 -2.00 19.31 -7.51
C VAL A 15 -0.92 19.56 -6.48
N LEU A 16 -0.64 18.57 -5.64
CA LEU A 16 0.27 18.67 -4.51
C LEU A 16 1.37 17.62 -4.63
N ASP A 17 2.60 18.09 -4.78
CA ASP A 17 3.77 17.22 -4.82
C ASP A 17 4.46 17.22 -3.47
N ASP A 18 4.48 16.04 -2.83
CA ASP A 18 5.13 15.77 -1.53
C ASP A 18 4.85 16.86 -0.47
N PHE A 19 3.61 17.32 -0.43
CA PHE A 19 3.16 18.52 0.27
C PHE A 19 3.43 18.54 1.78
N SER A 20 3.59 17.37 2.37
CA SER A 20 3.79 17.19 3.82
C SER A 20 5.27 17.17 4.23
N LEU A 21 6.19 17.29 3.27
CA LEU A 21 7.62 17.30 3.52
C LEU A 21 8.00 18.50 4.41
N GLY A 22 8.71 18.21 5.50
CA GLY A 22 9.16 19.23 6.46
C GLY A 22 8.12 19.63 7.51
N LEU A 23 6.90 19.09 7.47
CA LEU A 23 5.93 19.22 8.55
C LEU A 23 6.25 18.23 9.67
N ASP A 24 6.17 18.67 10.93
CA ASP A 24 6.20 17.73 12.04
C ASP A 24 4.96 16.82 12.05
N PRO A 25 5.03 15.65 12.67
CA PRO A 25 3.95 14.66 12.60
C PRO A 25 2.58 15.16 13.09
N GLY A 26 2.56 16.07 14.06
CA GLY A 26 1.31 16.63 14.61
C GLY A 26 0.63 17.57 13.61
N TYR A 27 1.39 18.53 13.07
CA TYR A 27 0.88 19.46 12.04
C TYR A 27 0.54 18.74 10.74
N ARG A 28 1.30 17.72 10.36
CA ARG A 28 1.02 16.92 9.18
C ARG A 28 -0.33 16.23 9.28
N ARG A 29 -0.65 15.61 10.41
CA ARG A 29 -1.94 14.94 10.63
C ARG A 29 -3.10 15.94 10.59
N LEU A 30 -2.98 17.08 11.27
CA LEU A 30 -3.98 18.14 11.21
C LEU A 30 -4.22 18.65 9.79
N PHE A 31 -3.14 18.78 9.02
CA PHE A 31 -3.24 19.23 7.64
C PHE A 31 -3.91 18.21 6.72
N VAL A 32 -3.59 16.93 6.87
CA VAL A 32 -4.23 15.83 6.13
C VAL A 32 -5.75 15.82 6.42
N ASP A 33 -6.14 15.90 7.68
CA ASP A 33 -7.55 15.95 8.06
C ASP A 33 -8.26 17.18 7.49
N TYR A 34 -7.63 18.35 7.56
CA TYR A 34 -8.15 19.59 6.97
C TYR A 34 -8.31 19.48 5.45
N LEU A 35 -7.29 18.97 4.74
CA LEU A 35 -7.34 18.82 3.28
C LEU A 35 -8.44 17.87 2.84
N ARG A 36 -8.62 16.75 3.55
CA ARG A 36 -9.70 15.81 3.31
C ARG A 36 -11.08 16.48 3.47
N ASP A 37 -11.27 17.20 4.57
CA ASP A 37 -12.55 17.83 4.88
C ASP A 37 -12.83 18.96 3.88
N TYR A 38 -11.84 19.76 3.51
CA TYR A 38 -11.93 20.77 2.46
C TYR A 38 -12.31 20.16 1.11
N ALA A 39 -11.62 19.11 0.68
CA ALA A 39 -11.90 18.46 -0.60
C ALA A 39 -13.34 17.94 -0.67
N ARG A 40 -13.83 17.35 0.42
CA ARG A 40 -15.19 16.80 0.49
C ARG A 40 -16.27 17.89 0.60
N SER A 41 -16.09 18.88 1.48
CA SER A 41 -17.10 19.93 1.70
C SER A 41 -17.26 20.85 0.49
N GLU A 42 -16.16 21.14 -0.20
CA GLU A 42 -16.12 22.03 -1.35
C GLU A 42 -16.15 21.29 -2.71
N ASN A 43 -16.33 19.97 -2.69
CA ASN A 43 -16.37 19.11 -3.88
C ASN A 43 -15.15 19.34 -4.81
N LYS A 44 -13.93 19.29 -4.23
CA LYS A 44 -12.67 19.51 -4.94
C LYS A 44 -12.01 18.20 -5.31
N THR A 45 -11.26 18.22 -6.41
CA THR A 45 -10.37 17.14 -6.78
C THR A 45 -8.96 17.44 -6.25
N VAL A 46 -8.36 16.46 -5.57
CA VAL A 46 -6.99 16.54 -5.08
C VAL A 46 -6.16 15.44 -5.73
N PHE A 47 -5.14 15.84 -6.48
CA PHE A 47 -4.13 14.95 -7.00
C PHE A 47 -2.82 15.21 -6.25
N LEU A 48 -2.28 14.19 -5.60
CA LEU A 48 -1.10 14.36 -4.77
C LEU A 48 -0.10 13.22 -4.91
N THR A 49 1.16 13.54 -4.64
CA THR A 49 2.21 12.54 -4.43
C THR A 49 2.66 12.59 -2.97
N SER A 50 3.07 11.45 -2.42
CA SER A 50 3.67 11.37 -1.09
C SER A 50 4.52 10.11 -0.97
N HIS A 51 5.61 10.22 -0.22
CA HIS A 51 6.38 9.07 0.27
C HIS A 51 5.97 8.66 1.69
N ILE A 52 5.06 9.41 2.35
CA ILE A 52 4.55 9.12 3.69
C ILE A 52 3.17 8.49 3.55
N ILE A 53 3.15 7.18 3.37
CA ILE A 53 1.97 6.42 2.97
C ILE A 53 0.95 6.29 4.10
N GLN A 54 1.39 6.26 5.35
CA GLN A 54 0.53 6.10 6.54
C GLN A 54 -0.59 7.16 6.62
N ASP A 55 -0.30 8.38 6.19
CA ASP A 55 -1.28 9.46 6.23
C ASP A 55 -2.24 9.43 5.01
N MET A 56 -1.80 8.77 3.91
CA MET A 56 -2.55 8.76 2.65
C MET A 56 -3.79 7.89 2.70
N GLU A 57 -3.76 6.77 3.41
CA GLU A 57 -4.92 5.87 3.55
C GLU A 57 -6.18 6.59 4.04
N ARG A 58 -6.02 7.66 4.83
CA ARG A 58 -7.13 8.47 5.34
C ARG A 58 -7.58 9.57 4.40
N LEU A 59 -6.69 10.01 3.52
CA LEU A 59 -6.89 11.18 2.68
C LEU A 59 -7.45 10.82 1.32
N VAL A 60 -6.94 9.73 0.70
CA VAL A 60 -7.18 9.44 -0.71
C VAL A 60 -8.25 8.37 -0.89
N ASP A 61 -9.07 8.53 -1.93
CA ASP A 61 -10.07 7.54 -2.32
C ASP A 61 -9.47 6.51 -3.31
N ASP A 62 -8.61 6.97 -4.23
CA ASP A 62 -7.93 6.17 -5.24
C ASP A 62 -6.43 6.25 -5.08
N CYS A 63 -5.71 5.21 -5.44
CA CYS A 63 -4.26 5.19 -5.45
C CYS A 63 -3.68 4.69 -6.78
N ILE A 64 -2.52 5.25 -7.12
CA ILE A 64 -1.65 4.78 -8.21
C ILE A 64 -0.30 4.45 -7.58
N ILE A 65 0.04 3.17 -7.51
CA ILE A 65 1.35 2.71 -7.05
C ILE A 65 2.25 2.56 -8.27
N MET A 66 3.39 3.24 -8.23
CA MET A 66 4.37 3.24 -9.32
C MET A 66 5.72 2.74 -8.82
N ASP A 67 6.42 2.01 -9.68
CA ASP A 67 7.80 1.61 -9.46
C ASP A 67 8.59 1.67 -10.76
N TYR A 68 9.79 2.26 -10.71
CA TYR A 68 10.68 2.47 -11.87
C TYR A 68 9.95 3.00 -13.13
N GLY A 69 9.03 3.97 -12.95
CA GLY A 69 8.29 4.58 -14.05
C GLY A 69 7.16 3.72 -14.63
N ARG A 70 6.83 2.60 -14.00
CA ARG A 70 5.71 1.73 -14.38
C ARG A 70 4.62 1.80 -13.34
N ILE A 71 3.38 1.84 -13.78
CA ILE A 71 2.22 1.68 -12.91
C ILE A 71 2.08 0.19 -12.57
N LEU A 72 2.15 -0.12 -11.27
CA LEU A 72 1.91 -1.46 -10.75
C LEU A 72 0.43 -1.67 -10.46
N ILE A 73 -0.20 -0.69 -9.81
CA ILE A 73 -1.61 -0.72 -9.39
C ILE A 73 -2.22 0.65 -9.64
N GLN A 74 -3.48 0.65 -10.10
CA GLN A 74 -4.33 1.83 -10.18
C GLN A 74 -5.75 1.40 -9.86
N GLN A 75 -6.22 1.71 -8.65
CA GLN A 75 -7.57 1.33 -8.18
C GLN A 75 -7.94 2.08 -6.89
N PRO A 76 -9.21 2.01 -6.46
CA PRO A 76 -9.64 2.51 -5.16
C PRO A 76 -8.82 1.86 -4.02
N VAL A 77 -8.41 2.69 -3.03
CA VAL A 77 -7.66 2.21 -1.86
C VAL A 77 -8.41 1.11 -1.13
N LYS A 78 -9.73 1.28 -0.97
CA LYS A 78 -10.57 0.27 -0.34
C LYS A 78 -10.50 -1.07 -1.07
N GLU A 79 -10.60 -1.08 -2.39
CA GLU A 79 -10.54 -2.31 -3.20
C GLU A 79 -9.16 -2.99 -3.08
N LEU A 80 -8.09 -2.20 -3.10
CA LEU A 80 -6.73 -2.70 -2.87
C LEU A 80 -6.63 -3.41 -1.52
N LEU A 81 -7.06 -2.77 -0.44
CA LEU A 81 -6.97 -3.32 0.92
C LEU A 81 -7.94 -4.47 1.18
N ASP A 82 -9.07 -4.49 0.48
CA ASP A 82 -10.04 -5.60 0.56
C ASP A 82 -9.55 -6.85 -0.18
N THR A 83 -8.60 -6.73 -1.11
CA THR A 83 -8.15 -7.83 -1.97
C THR A 83 -6.75 -8.32 -1.66
N ILE A 84 -5.78 -7.44 -1.39
CA ILE A 84 -4.42 -7.85 -1.07
C ILE A 84 -4.33 -8.43 0.35
N ARG A 85 -3.50 -9.47 0.51
CA ARG A 85 -3.26 -10.11 1.81
C ARG A 85 -1.78 -10.37 2.00
N ARG A 86 -1.34 -10.32 3.26
CA ARG A 86 -0.03 -10.80 3.70
C ARG A 86 -0.17 -12.24 4.14
N TYR A 87 0.69 -13.09 3.59
CA TYR A 87 0.79 -14.50 3.95
C TYR A 87 2.11 -14.75 4.65
N THR A 88 2.03 -15.40 5.80
CA THR A 88 3.22 -15.86 6.52
C THR A 88 3.10 -17.35 6.78
N CYS A 89 4.20 -18.08 6.63
CA CYS A 89 4.26 -19.49 6.98
C CYS A 89 5.68 -19.89 7.37
N THR A 90 5.81 -21.07 7.99
CA THR A 90 7.11 -21.65 8.32
C THR A 90 7.55 -22.60 7.22
N LEU A 91 8.78 -22.44 6.75
CA LEU A 91 9.41 -23.32 5.76
C LEU A 91 10.59 -24.07 6.41
N PRO A 92 11.00 -25.24 5.87
CA PRO A 92 12.23 -25.92 6.26
C PRO A 92 13.45 -25.02 6.07
N GLU A 93 14.46 -25.23 6.90
CA GLU A 93 15.71 -24.48 6.81
C GLU A 93 16.38 -24.66 5.43
N GLY A 94 16.79 -23.54 4.83
CA GLY A 94 17.46 -23.53 3.53
C GLY A 94 16.53 -23.74 2.32
N TYR A 95 15.21 -23.85 2.53
CA TYR A 95 14.27 -23.92 1.41
C TYR A 95 14.22 -22.58 0.66
N LYS A 96 14.21 -22.65 -0.66
CA LYS A 96 14.04 -21.47 -1.53
C LYS A 96 12.66 -21.48 -2.15
N MET A 97 11.90 -20.44 -1.91
CA MET A 97 10.58 -20.26 -2.54
C MET A 97 10.77 -20.18 -4.06
N PRO A 98 10.06 -21.00 -4.87
CA PRO A 98 10.06 -20.85 -6.31
C PRO A 98 9.43 -19.50 -6.71
N GLU A 99 9.92 -18.92 -7.81
CA GLU A 99 9.32 -17.71 -8.37
C GLU A 99 7.91 -18.02 -8.89
N ASP A 100 6.96 -17.20 -8.53
CA ASP A 100 5.60 -17.29 -9.02
C ASP A 100 4.99 -15.87 -9.10
N LYS A 101 4.27 -15.60 -10.19
CA LYS A 101 3.72 -14.27 -10.49
C LYS A 101 2.63 -13.80 -9.51
N ASP A 102 2.01 -14.74 -8.80
CA ASP A 102 0.91 -14.48 -7.88
C ASP A 102 1.43 -14.16 -6.46
N PHE A 103 2.74 -14.29 -6.22
CA PHE A 103 3.39 -13.99 -4.94
C PHE A 103 4.37 -12.83 -5.11
N TYR A 104 4.07 -11.73 -4.43
CA TYR A 104 4.85 -10.51 -4.49
C TYR A 104 5.92 -10.51 -3.41
N HIS A 105 7.14 -10.22 -3.80
CA HIS A 105 8.33 -10.02 -2.95
C HIS A 105 8.46 -11.02 -1.79
N PRO A 106 8.49 -12.33 -2.07
CA PRO A 106 8.66 -13.33 -1.01
C PRO A 106 9.97 -13.09 -0.27
N SER A 107 9.86 -12.89 1.03
CA SER A 107 10.98 -12.67 1.95
C SER A 107 11.07 -13.82 2.93
N LEU A 108 12.25 -14.40 3.08
CA LEU A 108 12.50 -15.48 4.02
C LEU A 108 13.47 -15.01 5.10
N ILE A 109 12.96 -14.86 6.31
CA ILE A 109 13.76 -14.52 7.50
C ILE A 109 13.84 -15.74 8.40
N ARG A 110 15.03 -16.35 8.49
CA ARG A 110 15.22 -17.67 9.10
C ARG A 110 14.34 -18.70 8.39
N ASN A 111 13.31 -19.20 9.07
CA ASN A 111 12.35 -20.18 8.55
C ASN A 111 10.98 -19.59 8.26
N THR A 112 10.78 -18.30 8.48
CA THR A 112 9.49 -17.64 8.25
C THR A 112 9.49 -17.00 6.88
N LEU A 113 8.63 -17.51 6.00
CA LEU A 113 8.30 -16.87 4.73
C LEU A 113 7.25 -15.78 5.01
N GLU A 114 7.46 -14.61 4.43
CA GLU A 114 6.47 -13.57 4.27
C GLU A 114 6.31 -13.27 2.78
N THR A 115 5.09 -13.17 2.31
CA THR A 115 4.77 -12.80 0.92
C THR A 115 3.40 -12.15 0.85
N PHE A 116 3.15 -11.42 -0.23
CA PHE A 116 1.87 -10.78 -0.48
C PHE A 116 1.20 -11.39 -1.70
N SER A 117 -0.12 -11.44 -1.71
CA SER A 117 -0.87 -11.97 -2.84
C SER A 117 -2.29 -11.39 -2.86
N PHE A 118 -2.87 -11.32 -4.06
CA PHE A 118 -4.29 -11.04 -4.26
C PHE A 118 -5.16 -12.30 -4.24
N LEU A 119 -4.53 -13.47 -4.19
CA LEU A 119 -5.26 -14.75 -4.11
C LEU A 119 -5.87 -14.93 -2.72
N PRO A 120 -7.10 -15.46 -2.61
CA PRO A 120 -7.66 -15.88 -1.35
C PRO A 120 -6.89 -17.07 -0.77
N GLN A 121 -6.95 -17.25 0.55
CA GLN A 121 -6.15 -18.27 1.26
C GLN A 121 -6.27 -19.68 0.66
N GLN A 122 -7.45 -20.11 0.27
CA GLN A 122 -7.66 -21.44 -0.32
C GLN A 122 -6.90 -21.62 -1.65
N GLU A 123 -6.82 -20.56 -2.44
CA GLU A 123 -6.05 -20.58 -3.69
C GLU A 123 -4.55 -20.55 -3.44
N VAL A 124 -4.08 -19.79 -2.42
CA VAL A 124 -2.68 -19.81 -1.97
C VAL A 124 -2.28 -21.22 -1.53
N GLU A 125 -3.10 -21.89 -0.72
CA GLU A 125 -2.85 -23.28 -0.31
C GLU A 125 -2.78 -24.24 -1.50
N THR A 126 -3.68 -24.07 -2.46
CA THR A 126 -3.69 -24.87 -3.69
C THR A 126 -2.44 -24.63 -4.51
N ARG A 127 -2.02 -23.35 -4.62
CA ARG A 127 -0.82 -22.94 -5.34
C ARG A 127 0.44 -23.46 -4.67
N PHE A 128 0.53 -23.38 -3.33
CA PHE A 128 1.64 -23.93 -2.58
C PHE A 128 1.76 -25.46 -2.76
N LYS A 129 0.64 -26.18 -2.78
CA LYS A 129 0.62 -27.62 -3.08
C LYS A 129 1.12 -27.92 -4.50
N ALA A 130 0.66 -27.15 -5.49
CA ALA A 130 1.09 -27.29 -6.88
C ALA A 130 2.59 -27.02 -7.07
N LEU A 131 3.14 -26.05 -6.35
CA LEU A 131 4.56 -25.69 -6.33
C LEU A 131 5.39 -26.59 -5.40
N GLN A 132 4.76 -27.55 -4.73
CA GLN A 132 5.40 -28.44 -3.76
C GLN A 132 6.13 -27.70 -2.62
N VAL A 133 5.55 -26.56 -2.17
CA VAL A 133 6.08 -25.78 -1.06
C VAL A 133 5.79 -26.51 0.25
N PRO A 134 6.81 -26.93 1.02
CA PRO A 134 6.63 -27.67 2.27
C PRO A 134 6.41 -26.69 3.43
N TYR A 135 5.21 -26.13 3.55
CA TYR A 135 4.89 -25.13 4.55
C TYR A 135 4.14 -25.71 5.76
N SER A 136 4.25 -25.03 6.89
CA SER A 136 3.40 -25.17 8.07
C SER A 136 2.98 -23.79 8.60
N ASP A 137 1.93 -23.77 9.43
CA ASP A 137 1.46 -22.56 10.12
C ASP A 137 1.12 -21.39 9.20
N LEU A 138 0.46 -21.67 8.06
CA LEU A 138 0.03 -20.62 7.14
C LEU A 138 -0.98 -19.67 7.80
N LYS A 139 -0.63 -18.39 7.82
CA LYS A 139 -1.49 -17.30 8.29
C LYS A 139 -1.79 -16.36 7.14
N CYS A 140 -3.00 -15.80 7.15
CA CYS A 140 -3.48 -14.81 6.21
C CYS A 140 -3.92 -13.58 6.99
N GLU A 141 -3.35 -12.43 6.69
CA GLU A 141 -3.62 -11.19 7.41
C GLU A 141 -4.01 -10.07 6.43
N THR A 142 -4.91 -9.19 6.86
CA THR A 142 -5.19 -7.94 6.18
C THR A 142 -4.00 -7.00 6.36
N VAL A 143 -3.85 -6.06 5.44
CA VAL A 143 -2.75 -5.09 5.44
C VAL A 143 -3.30 -3.67 5.38
N ASN A 144 -2.49 -2.70 5.79
CA ASN A 144 -2.71 -1.28 5.55
C ASN A 144 -2.07 -0.87 4.22
N LEU A 145 -2.27 0.39 3.81
CA LEU A 145 -1.75 0.89 2.53
C LEU A 145 -0.21 0.88 2.48
N GLU A 146 0.46 1.12 3.60
CA GLU A 146 1.94 1.08 3.69
C GLU A 146 2.46 -0.35 3.48
N ASP A 147 1.89 -1.33 4.17
CA ASP A 147 2.24 -2.74 4.00
C ASP A 147 1.95 -3.22 2.57
N ALA A 148 0.82 -2.79 1.97
CA ALA A 148 0.48 -3.10 0.59
C ALA A 148 1.52 -2.52 -0.39
N PHE A 149 1.95 -1.28 -0.16
CA PHE A 149 2.99 -0.63 -0.96
C PHE A 149 4.32 -1.40 -0.86
N ILE A 150 4.76 -1.73 0.36
CA ILE A 150 5.98 -2.52 0.61
C ILE A 150 5.87 -3.88 -0.08
N GLY A 151 4.74 -4.55 0.08
CA GLY A 151 4.48 -5.85 -0.54
C GLY A 151 4.53 -5.84 -2.06
N LEU A 152 4.07 -4.76 -2.70
CA LEU A 152 4.04 -4.63 -4.16
C LEU A 152 5.36 -4.13 -4.76
N THR A 153 6.13 -3.34 -4.02
CA THR A 153 7.37 -2.73 -4.52
C THR A 153 8.64 -3.39 -3.99
N GLY A 154 8.56 -4.12 -2.88
CA GLY A 154 9.72 -4.66 -2.17
C GLY A 154 10.61 -3.59 -1.53
N LYS A 155 10.09 -2.38 -1.30
CA LYS A 155 10.85 -1.24 -0.78
C LYS A 155 10.37 -0.87 0.62
N TYR A 156 11.35 -0.59 1.49
CA TYR A 156 11.15 -0.08 2.85
C TYR A 156 11.45 1.41 2.90
#